data_d265a403e8c015cd90fcb55618b0a8ca
#
_entry.id   d265a403e8c015cd90fcb55618b0a8ca
#
_cell.length_a   1.000
_cell.length_b   1.000
_cell.length_c   1.000
_cell.angle_alpha   90.00
_cell.angle_beta   90.00
_cell.angle_gamma   90.00
#
_symmetry.space_group_name_H-M   'P 1'
#
loop_
_entity.id
_entity.type
_entity.pdbx_description
1 polymer ?
#
loop_
_entity_poly.entity_id
_entity_poly.type
_entity_poly.pdbx_seq_one_letter_code
_entity_poly.pdbx_strand_id
1 'polypeptide(L)'
;MSVKFADNSDKILKAMEKAKHNALTAIGMTAETNAKRDPDMPVDTGYARNSITYAVAGYEAGTKSYQADRAKGNQPKKRGNYSGTMEGEKDEFVAIGSNVSYFPDIELGGQNRKAHHILKKAATEHTDQYKQLVKDAYENA
;
A
#
# COMPACT_ATOMS: atom_id res chain seq x y z
N MET A 1 -32.20 43.42 12.05
CA MET A 1 -31.96 41.99 11.73
C MET A 1 -30.47 41.73 11.86
N SER A 2 -30.08 40.79 12.70
CA SER A 2 -28.68 40.40 12.81
C SER A 2 -28.45 39.07 12.03
N VAL A 3 -27.36 39.04 11.28
CA VAL A 3 -26.95 37.84 10.54
C VAL A 3 -25.81 37.21 11.32
N LYS A 4 -25.99 35.95 11.67
CA LYS A 4 -24.94 35.18 12.34
C LYS A 4 -24.33 34.19 11.32
N PHE A 5 -23.01 34.21 11.24
CA PHE A 5 -22.25 33.25 10.48
C PHE A 5 -21.62 32.23 11.45
N ALA A 6 -21.88 30.96 11.25
CA ALA A 6 -21.19 29.92 11.98
C ALA A 6 -19.90 29.60 11.27
N ASP A 7 -18.77 29.66 11.97
CA ASP A 7 -17.49 29.23 11.41
C ASP A 7 -17.34 27.72 11.60
N ASN A 8 -17.48 26.98 10.50
CA ASN A 8 -17.32 25.53 10.45
C ASN A 8 -15.96 25.10 9.88
N SER A 9 -15.00 26.04 9.79
CA SER A 9 -13.69 25.77 9.19
C SER A 9 -13.00 24.56 9.80
N ASP A 10 -13.01 24.44 11.14
CA ASP A 10 -12.36 23.32 11.83
C ASP A 10 -13.01 21.98 11.48
N LYS A 11 -14.33 21.94 11.39
CA LYS A 11 -15.06 20.73 11.01
C LYS A 11 -14.78 20.32 9.57
N ILE A 12 -14.73 21.32 8.68
CA ILE A 12 -14.42 21.10 7.26
C ILE A 12 -12.99 20.57 7.10
N LEU A 13 -12.02 21.21 7.78
CA LEU A 13 -10.63 20.78 7.73
C LEU A 13 -10.44 19.34 8.26
N LYS A 14 -11.09 19.02 9.37
CA LYS A 14 -11.05 17.64 9.93
C LYS A 14 -11.68 16.62 8.99
N ALA A 15 -12.79 16.97 8.34
CA ALA A 15 -13.43 16.09 7.37
C ALA A 15 -12.53 15.87 6.15
N MET A 16 -11.84 16.92 5.68
CA MET A 16 -10.91 16.82 4.55
C MET A 16 -9.67 15.98 4.90
N GLU A 17 -9.11 16.17 6.11
CA GLU A 17 -7.99 15.36 6.57
C GLU A 17 -8.37 13.88 6.66
N LYS A 18 -9.55 13.59 7.19
CA LYS A 18 -10.06 12.22 7.27
C LYS A 18 -10.28 11.62 5.87
N ALA A 19 -10.84 12.40 4.95
CA ALA A 19 -11.06 11.97 3.57
C ALA A 19 -9.73 11.66 2.88
N LYS A 20 -8.72 12.51 3.07
CA LYS A 20 -7.38 12.31 2.52
C LYS A 20 -6.75 11.02 3.06
N HIS A 21 -6.81 10.81 4.37
CA HIS A 21 -6.28 9.59 4.98
C HIS A 21 -7.01 8.34 4.46
N ASN A 22 -8.34 8.40 4.40
CA ASN A 22 -9.15 7.30 3.88
C ASN A 22 -8.83 7.01 2.40
N ALA A 23 -8.62 8.05 1.59
CA ALA A 23 -8.24 7.91 0.20
C ALA A 23 -6.90 7.20 0.05
N LEU A 24 -5.88 7.64 0.78
CA LEU A 24 -4.54 7.04 0.71
C LEU A 24 -4.54 5.60 1.24
N THR A 25 -5.30 5.32 2.29
CA THR A 25 -5.45 3.95 2.80
C THR A 25 -6.11 3.05 1.76
N ALA A 26 -7.19 3.50 1.12
CA ALA A 26 -7.86 2.75 0.07
C ALA A 26 -6.95 2.49 -1.13
N ILE A 27 -6.18 3.49 -1.54
CA ILE A 27 -5.19 3.36 -2.61
C ILE A 27 -4.12 2.33 -2.22
N GLY A 28 -3.61 2.41 -0.99
CA GLY A 28 -2.60 1.47 -0.50
C GLY A 28 -3.09 0.03 -0.53
N MET A 29 -4.27 -0.21 0.00
CA MET A 29 -4.89 -1.56 -0.01
C MET A 29 -5.09 -2.08 -1.43
N THR A 30 -5.57 -1.22 -2.32
CA THR A 30 -5.82 -1.59 -3.72
C THR A 30 -4.53 -1.83 -4.47
N ALA A 31 -3.51 -0.99 -4.26
CA ALA A 31 -2.19 -1.16 -4.89
C ALA A 31 -1.51 -2.45 -4.41
N GLU A 32 -1.62 -2.77 -3.13
CA GLU A 32 -1.15 -4.05 -2.59
C GLU A 32 -1.82 -5.23 -3.31
N THR A 33 -3.12 -5.18 -3.47
CA THR A 33 -3.89 -6.22 -4.17
C THR A 33 -3.47 -6.30 -5.65
N ASN A 34 -3.32 -5.16 -6.32
CA ASN A 34 -2.89 -5.13 -7.72
C ASN A 34 -1.50 -5.74 -7.90
N ALA A 35 -0.58 -5.43 -6.98
CA ALA A 35 0.77 -6.01 -7.00
C ALA A 35 0.73 -7.53 -6.81
N LYS A 36 -0.04 -8.02 -5.85
CA LYS A 36 -0.16 -9.45 -5.57
C LYS A 36 -0.81 -10.23 -6.71
N ARG A 37 -1.68 -9.59 -7.47
CA ARG A 37 -2.40 -10.20 -8.61
C ARG A 37 -1.70 -10.04 -9.95
N ASP A 38 -0.56 -9.36 -9.99
CA ASP A 38 0.16 -9.18 -11.24
C ASP A 38 0.58 -10.54 -11.81
N PRO A 39 0.23 -10.84 -13.08
CA PRO A 39 0.58 -12.13 -13.70
C PRO A 39 2.09 -12.38 -13.78
N ASP A 40 2.89 -11.32 -13.78
CA ASP A 40 4.35 -11.41 -13.81
C ASP A 40 4.97 -11.65 -12.44
N MET A 41 4.17 -11.66 -11.37
CA MET A 41 4.68 -11.91 -10.02
C MET A 41 5.20 -13.34 -9.92
N PRO A 42 6.51 -13.55 -9.69
CA PRO A 42 7.05 -14.89 -9.51
C PRO A 42 6.51 -15.50 -8.21
N VAL A 43 6.00 -16.71 -8.30
CA VAL A 43 5.44 -17.43 -7.14
C VAL A 43 6.05 -18.83 -7.07
N ASP A 44 6.99 -19.01 -6.14
CA ASP A 44 7.48 -20.32 -5.75
C ASP A 44 6.68 -20.83 -4.54
N THR A 45 6.91 -20.26 -3.36
CA THR A 45 6.18 -20.60 -2.14
C THR A 45 5.06 -19.62 -1.81
N GLY A 46 5.01 -18.47 -2.49
CA GLY A 46 4.11 -17.37 -2.20
C GLY A 46 4.64 -16.40 -1.13
N TYR A 47 5.82 -16.65 -0.58
CA TYR A 47 6.37 -15.82 0.49
C TYR A 47 6.60 -14.37 0.06
N ALA A 48 7.27 -14.16 -1.06
CA ALA A 48 7.55 -12.82 -1.56
C ALA A 48 6.26 -12.07 -1.92
N ARG A 49 5.34 -12.74 -2.63
CA ARG A 49 4.05 -12.14 -2.97
C ARG A 49 3.28 -11.73 -1.72
N ASN A 50 3.19 -12.61 -0.73
CA ASN A 50 2.42 -12.35 0.49
C ASN A 50 3.08 -11.30 1.40
N SER A 51 4.36 -10.98 1.19
CA SER A 51 5.08 -9.94 1.93
C SER A 51 4.74 -8.52 1.48
N ILE A 52 4.11 -8.35 0.32
CA ILE A 52 3.77 -7.02 -0.19
C ILE A 52 2.75 -6.38 0.74
N THR A 53 3.03 -5.16 1.16
CA THR A 53 2.18 -4.39 2.06
C THR A 53 2.21 -2.92 1.66
N TYR A 54 1.33 -2.13 2.28
CA TYR A 54 1.29 -0.69 2.10
C TYR A 54 1.52 0.03 3.42
N ALA A 55 1.93 1.28 3.35
CA ALA A 55 2.02 2.17 4.51
C ALA A 55 1.70 3.60 4.08
N VAL A 56 1.00 4.32 4.95
CA VAL A 56 0.69 5.74 4.75
C VAL A 56 1.71 6.56 5.54
N ALA A 57 2.31 7.56 4.92
CA ALA A 57 3.31 8.41 5.55
C ALA A 57 2.79 9.08 6.82
N GLY A 58 3.60 9.08 7.87
CA GLY A 58 3.26 9.66 9.15
C GLY A 58 2.36 8.82 10.04
N TYR A 59 1.92 7.65 9.57
CA TYR A 59 1.10 6.73 10.36
C TYR A 59 1.85 5.44 10.61
N GLU A 60 1.63 4.87 11.78
CA GLU A 60 2.19 3.58 12.11
C GLU A 60 1.49 2.48 11.29
N ALA A 61 2.28 1.67 10.60
CA ALA A 61 1.74 0.58 9.80
C ALA A 61 1.19 -0.58 10.65
N GLY A 62 1.52 -0.58 11.95
CA GLY A 62 1.24 -1.70 12.81
C GLY A 62 2.12 -2.90 12.48
N THR A 63 1.85 -4.01 13.13
CA THR A 63 2.52 -5.27 12.81
C THR A 63 1.67 -6.05 11.83
N LYS A 64 2.22 -6.33 10.66
CA LYS A 64 1.59 -7.16 9.63
C LYS A 64 2.37 -8.44 9.48
N SER A 65 1.70 -9.57 9.66
CA SER A 65 2.29 -10.89 9.50
C SER A 65 1.96 -11.46 8.14
N TYR A 66 2.90 -12.16 7.55
CA TYR A 66 2.69 -12.87 6.28
C TYR A 66 3.42 -14.20 6.31
N GLN A 67 2.97 -15.12 5.49
CA GLN A 67 3.59 -16.43 5.39
C GLN A 67 3.53 -16.94 3.96
N ALA A 68 4.39 -17.90 3.66
CA ALA A 68 4.33 -18.63 2.39
C ALA A 68 3.03 -19.45 2.31
N ASP A 69 2.50 -19.61 1.12
CA ASP A 69 1.35 -20.47 0.86
C ASP A 69 1.74 -21.96 0.95
N ARG A 70 2.98 -22.25 0.59
CA ARG A 70 3.52 -23.63 0.56
C ARG A 70 4.85 -23.70 1.28
N ALA A 71 5.09 -24.83 1.92
CA ALA A 71 6.41 -25.14 2.44
C ALA A 71 7.38 -25.47 1.32
N LYS A 72 8.67 -25.18 1.52
CA LYS A 72 9.72 -25.60 0.59
C LYS A 72 10.35 -26.90 1.11
N GLY A 73 10.07 -28.00 0.39
CA GLY A 73 10.54 -29.32 0.83
C GLY A 73 9.95 -29.71 2.19
N ASN A 74 10.79 -30.16 3.12
CA ASN A 74 10.38 -30.58 4.46
C ASN A 74 10.43 -29.46 5.49
N GLN A 75 10.69 -28.22 5.06
CA GLN A 75 10.74 -27.07 5.96
C GLN A 75 9.34 -26.55 6.27
N PRO A 76 9.09 -26.00 7.45
CA PRO A 76 7.84 -25.30 7.73
C PRO A 76 7.62 -24.15 6.76
N LYS A 77 6.35 -23.75 6.58
CA LYS A 77 6.04 -22.54 5.80
C LYS A 77 6.77 -21.35 6.38
N LYS A 78 7.50 -20.65 5.53
CA LYS A 78 8.24 -19.46 5.95
C LYS A 78 7.27 -18.36 6.39
N ARG A 79 7.59 -17.69 7.49
CA ARG A 79 6.82 -16.60 8.08
C ARG A 79 7.69 -15.36 8.22
N GLY A 80 7.07 -14.22 8.09
CA GLY A 80 7.73 -12.95 8.29
C GLY A 80 6.77 -11.92 8.86
N ASN A 81 7.32 -10.83 9.36
CA ASN A 81 6.57 -9.71 9.90
C ASN A 81 7.08 -8.41 9.29
N TYR A 82 6.16 -7.51 9.06
CA TYR A 82 6.48 -6.12 8.77
C TYR A 82 5.91 -5.26 9.88
N SER A 83 6.72 -4.38 10.43
CA SER A 83 6.28 -3.41 11.45
C SER A 83 7.06 -2.12 11.28
N GLY A 84 6.47 -1.03 11.72
CA GLY A 84 7.13 0.26 11.74
C GLY A 84 6.24 1.39 11.27
N THR A 85 6.83 2.57 11.25
CA THR A 85 6.22 3.81 10.80
C THR A 85 6.95 4.27 9.54
N MET A 86 6.20 4.62 8.51
CA MET A 86 6.80 5.22 7.33
C MET A 86 7.10 6.69 7.62
N GLU A 87 8.35 7.11 7.36
CA GLU A 87 8.75 8.48 7.53
C GLU A 87 8.06 9.39 6.51
N GLY A 88 7.79 10.62 6.93
CA GLY A 88 7.13 11.64 6.12
C GLY A 88 6.06 12.38 6.90
N GLU A 89 5.50 13.40 6.30
CA GLU A 89 4.36 14.12 6.89
C GLU A 89 3.09 13.28 6.72
N LYS A 90 2.18 13.41 7.67
CA LYS A 90 0.91 12.69 7.65
C LYS A 90 0.14 12.96 6.36
N ASP A 91 -0.32 11.90 5.73
CA ASP A 91 -1.15 11.93 4.52
C ASP A 91 -0.48 12.61 3.31
N GLU A 92 0.86 12.61 3.26
CA GLU A 92 1.60 13.13 2.10
C GLU A 92 1.62 12.12 0.96
N PHE A 93 1.81 10.85 1.31
CA PHE A 93 1.88 9.78 0.30
C PHE A 93 1.57 8.43 0.95
N VAL A 94 1.27 7.47 0.10
CA VAL A 94 1.19 6.06 0.44
C VAL A 94 2.21 5.30 -0.40
N ALA A 95 2.83 4.32 0.20
CA ALA A 95 3.79 3.47 -0.50
C ALA A 95 3.42 2.00 -0.36
N ILE A 96 3.80 1.22 -1.34
CA ILE A 96 3.74 -0.24 -1.29
C ILE A 96 5.15 -0.80 -1.37
N GLY A 97 5.37 -1.91 -0.72
CA GLY A 97 6.69 -2.50 -0.69
C GLY A 97 6.72 -3.84 0.00
N SER A 98 7.92 -4.37 0.13
CA SER A 98 8.20 -5.62 0.81
C SER A 98 9.50 -5.49 1.60
N ASN A 99 9.58 -6.15 2.73
CA ASN A 99 10.81 -6.24 3.52
C ASN A 99 11.59 -7.54 3.28
N VAL A 100 11.20 -8.30 2.28
CA VAL A 100 11.93 -9.51 1.89
C VAL A 100 13.23 -9.12 1.21
N SER A 101 14.36 -9.67 1.68
CA SER A 101 15.70 -9.27 1.28
C SER A 101 15.97 -9.41 -0.22
N TYR A 102 15.36 -10.37 -0.89
CA TYR A 102 15.54 -10.61 -2.32
C TYR A 102 14.46 -9.94 -3.19
N PHE A 103 13.52 -9.20 -2.61
CA PHE A 103 12.48 -8.53 -3.39
C PHE A 103 13.04 -7.51 -4.40
N PRO A 104 14.10 -6.74 -4.08
CA PRO A 104 14.71 -5.86 -5.08
C PRO A 104 15.15 -6.57 -6.36
N ASP A 105 15.60 -7.81 -6.27
CA ASP A 105 15.96 -8.60 -7.45
C ASP A 105 14.74 -8.95 -8.30
N ILE A 106 13.59 -9.17 -7.69
CA ILE A 106 12.32 -9.38 -8.39
C ILE A 106 11.89 -8.11 -9.10
N GLU A 107 11.92 -6.99 -8.41
CA GLU A 107 11.44 -5.70 -8.91
C GLU A 107 12.34 -5.13 -10.00
N LEU A 108 13.63 -5.08 -9.74
CA LEU A 108 14.62 -4.39 -10.56
C LEU A 108 15.44 -5.33 -11.46
N GLY A 109 15.30 -6.62 -11.25
CA GLY A 109 16.14 -7.60 -11.91
C GLY A 109 17.53 -7.68 -11.31
N GLY A 110 18.31 -8.61 -11.79
CA GLY A 110 19.68 -8.82 -11.37
C GLY A 110 20.48 -9.45 -12.48
N GLN A 111 21.68 -9.89 -12.17
CA GLN A 111 22.52 -10.59 -13.13
C GLN A 111 21.81 -11.86 -13.61
N ASN A 112 21.51 -11.92 -14.91
CA ASN A 112 20.78 -13.01 -15.55
C ASN A 112 19.30 -13.15 -15.09
N ARG A 113 18.72 -12.10 -14.50
CA ARG A 113 17.32 -12.09 -14.09
C ARG A 113 16.58 -10.90 -14.69
N LYS A 114 15.38 -11.16 -15.20
CA LYS A 114 14.50 -10.14 -15.72
C LYS A 114 13.91 -9.32 -14.57
N ALA A 115 13.83 -8.00 -14.74
CA ALA A 115 13.05 -7.14 -13.86
C ALA A 115 11.56 -7.34 -14.10
N HIS A 116 10.79 -7.53 -13.04
CA HIS A 116 9.34 -7.75 -13.14
C HIS A 116 8.53 -6.47 -12.91
N HIS A 117 9.10 -5.46 -12.25
CA HIS A 117 8.46 -4.17 -11.98
C HIS A 117 7.06 -4.27 -11.37
N ILE A 118 6.87 -5.19 -10.42
CA ILE A 118 5.59 -5.48 -9.80
C ILE A 118 5.05 -4.24 -9.07
N LEU A 119 5.88 -3.62 -8.23
CA LEU A 119 5.49 -2.44 -7.46
C LEU A 119 5.28 -1.23 -8.37
N LYS A 120 6.17 -1.04 -9.34
CA LYS A 120 6.07 0.07 -10.30
C LYS A 120 4.77 -0.03 -11.10
N LYS A 121 4.44 -1.19 -11.63
CA LYS A 121 3.20 -1.39 -12.39
C LYS A 121 1.97 -1.19 -11.52
N ALA A 122 1.98 -1.70 -10.29
CA ALA A 122 0.88 -1.48 -9.35
C ALA A 122 0.64 0.00 -9.08
N ALA A 123 1.71 0.79 -8.99
CA ALA A 123 1.62 2.23 -8.76
C ALA A 123 1.20 3.03 -10.01
N THR A 124 1.61 2.61 -11.20
CA THR A 124 1.48 3.43 -12.42
C THR A 124 0.42 2.98 -13.42
N GLU A 125 0.02 1.72 -13.40
CA GLU A 125 -0.90 1.17 -14.41
C GLU A 125 -2.38 1.18 -13.99
N HIS A 126 -2.69 1.64 -12.77
CA HIS A 126 -4.05 1.67 -12.22
C HIS A 126 -4.48 3.08 -11.80
N THR A 127 -3.97 4.10 -12.48
CA THR A 127 -4.17 5.51 -12.11
C THR A 127 -5.65 5.88 -12.07
N ASP A 128 -6.45 5.43 -13.03
CA ASP A 128 -7.89 5.74 -13.06
C ASP A 128 -8.63 5.14 -11.87
N GLN A 129 -8.26 3.93 -11.48
CA GLN A 129 -8.81 3.29 -10.29
C GLN A 129 -8.48 4.09 -9.03
N TYR A 130 -7.24 4.56 -8.89
CA TYR A 130 -6.83 5.34 -7.72
C TYR A 130 -7.50 6.71 -7.69
N LYS A 131 -7.66 7.36 -8.83
CA LYS A 131 -8.40 8.63 -8.92
C LYS A 131 -9.85 8.47 -8.47
N GLN A 132 -10.49 7.37 -8.84
CA GLN A 132 -11.86 7.08 -8.42
C GLN A 132 -11.95 6.87 -6.91
N LEU A 133 -10.96 6.20 -6.30
CA LEU A 133 -10.91 6.02 -4.85
C LEU A 133 -10.79 7.35 -4.11
N VAL A 134 -10.00 8.29 -4.64
CA VAL A 134 -9.88 9.64 -4.07
C VAL A 134 -11.23 10.36 -4.15
N LYS A 135 -11.86 10.33 -5.30
CA LYS A 135 -13.17 10.96 -5.51
C LYS A 135 -14.21 10.40 -4.54
N ASP A 136 -14.29 9.07 -4.42
CA ASP A 136 -15.23 8.40 -3.54
C ASP A 136 -15.00 8.78 -2.07
N ALA A 137 -13.74 8.86 -1.64
CA ALA A 137 -13.39 9.22 -0.27
C ALA A 137 -13.83 10.65 0.07
N TYR A 138 -13.65 11.61 -0.85
CA TYR A 138 -14.07 12.99 -0.63
C TYR A 138 -15.58 13.16 -0.74
N GLU A 139 -16.27 12.42 -1.59
CA GLU A 139 -17.73 12.45 -1.69
C GLU A 139 -18.41 11.86 -0.44
N ASN A 140 -17.75 10.95 0.26
CA ASN A 140 -18.26 10.30 1.47
C ASN A 140 -17.75 10.95 2.76
N ALA A 141 -17.07 12.06 2.66
CA ALA A 141 -16.53 12.78 3.82
C ALA A 141 -17.62 13.54 4.60
#